data_30f43e74ee5d3cc436f81354904d82fe
#
_entry.id   30f43e74ee5d3cc436f81354904d82fe
#
_cell.length_a   1.000
_cell.length_b   1.000
_cell.length_c   1.000
_cell.angle_alpha   90.00
_cell.angle_beta   90.00
_cell.angle_gamma   90.00
#
_symmetry.space_group_name_H-M   'P 1'
#
loop_
_entity.id
_entity.type
_entity.pdbx_description
1 polymer ?
#
loop_
_entity_poly.entity_id
_entity_poly.type
_entity_poly.pdbx_seq_one_letter_code
_entity_poly.pdbx_strand_id
1 'polypeptide(L)'
;YMSGTCWSFASNSFLESELIKKGKGQLDLSEMFVARYSMKRKIERHLQLKGTNFFTPGGQFHDVVWVMKNYGMVPENVYTGKTKPGLQHDHGNLDTVISHFVKKMVNDGVTKLNDKQNKFVDSVLDYYLGIVPTQFKYNGKTITPKIYLEEVLQINPDDYVEITSYTHHPFYTKFILEDKYNWTGDAYYNVTMDDFSAITDNALKNGYT
;
A
#
# COMPACT_ATOMS: atom_id res chain seq x y z
N TYR A 1 -0.13 -7.04 -14.60
CA TYR A 1 0.47 -6.17 -15.63
C TYR A 1 -0.35 -4.93 -15.93
N MET A 2 -1.67 -4.96 -15.80
CA MET A 2 -2.57 -3.80 -16.03
C MET A 2 -3.35 -3.45 -14.76
N SER A 3 -2.66 -3.38 -13.63
CA SER A 3 -3.29 -3.16 -12.31
C SER A 3 -3.04 -1.77 -11.72
N GLY A 4 -2.06 -1.02 -12.27
CA GLY A 4 -1.66 0.28 -11.69
C GLY A 4 -1.03 0.18 -10.29
N THR A 5 -0.62 -1.03 -9.87
CA THR A 5 -0.13 -1.32 -8.51
C THR A 5 1.37 -1.60 -8.45
N CYS A 6 2.15 -1.09 -9.42
CA CYS A 6 3.61 -1.27 -9.48
C CYS A 6 4.32 -0.84 -8.18
N TRP A 7 3.81 0.20 -7.53
CA TRP A 7 4.29 0.68 -6.24
C TRP A 7 4.19 -0.39 -5.13
N SER A 8 3.10 -1.19 -5.12
CA SER A 8 2.91 -2.27 -4.14
C SER A 8 3.87 -3.42 -4.41
N PHE A 9 4.07 -3.79 -5.69
CA PHE A 9 5.06 -4.81 -6.07
C PHE A 9 6.49 -4.39 -5.70
N ALA A 10 6.89 -3.17 -6.02
CA ALA A 10 8.22 -2.66 -5.66
C ALA A 10 8.44 -2.63 -4.15
N SER A 11 7.43 -2.19 -3.39
CA SER A 11 7.50 -2.11 -1.93
C SER A 11 7.57 -3.49 -1.27
N ASN A 12 6.76 -4.46 -1.74
CA ASN A 12 6.82 -5.82 -1.21
C ASN A 12 8.15 -6.50 -1.55
N SER A 13 8.66 -6.33 -2.78
CA SER A 13 9.98 -6.83 -3.16
C SER A 13 11.11 -6.27 -2.29
N PHE A 14 11.04 -4.98 -1.94
CA PHE A 14 11.96 -4.38 -0.98
C PHE A 14 11.86 -5.03 0.41
N LEU A 15 10.64 -5.20 0.95
CA LEU A 15 10.43 -5.85 2.25
C LEU A 15 10.88 -7.31 2.25
N GLU A 16 10.64 -8.05 1.17
CA GLU A 16 11.07 -9.44 0.98
C GLU A 16 12.61 -9.56 0.96
N SER A 17 13.28 -8.62 0.29
CA SER A 17 14.74 -8.55 0.29
C SER A 17 15.29 -8.30 1.69
N GLU A 18 14.65 -7.43 2.48
CA GLU A 18 15.02 -7.23 3.89
C GLU A 18 14.79 -8.49 4.74
N LEU A 19 13.71 -9.22 4.51
CA LEU A 19 13.40 -10.46 5.21
C LEU A 19 14.45 -11.54 4.91
N ILE A 20 14.87 -11.66 3.65
CA ILE A 20 15.98 -12.55 3.27
C ILE A 20 17.25 -12.16 4.03
N LYS A 21 17.58 -10.88 4.06
CA LYS A 21 18.75 -10.38 4.79
C LYS A 21 18.66 -10.66 6.30
N LYS A 22 17.49 -10.59 6.89
CA LYS A 22 17.22 -10.94 8.30
C LYS A 22 17.19 -12.47 8.56
N GLY A 23 17.48 -13.31 7.54
CA GLY A 23 17.49 -14.76 7.67
C GLY A 23 16.11 -15.41 7.76
N LYS A 24 15.04 -14.71 7.37
CA LYS A 24 13.66 -15.23 7.38
C LYS A 24 13.36 -16.15 6.20
N GLY A 25 14.31 -16.29 5.25
CA GLY A 25 14.12 -17.04 4.02
C GLY A 25 13.38 -16.27 2.94
N GLN A 26 13.07 -16.97 1.86
CA GLN A 26 12.26 -16.39 0.77
C GLN A 26 10.79 -16.43 1.15
N LEU A 27 10.23 -15.27 1.34
CA LEU A 27 8.80 -15.06 1.61
C LEU A 27 8.23 -14.25 0.45
N ASP A 28 7.00 -14.53 0.10
CA ASP A 28 6.25 -13.92 -0.98
C ASP A 28 5.03 -13.21 -0.36
N LEU A 29 5.04 -11.89 -0.36
CA LEU A 29 4.04 -11.04 0.31
C LEU A 29 2.95 -10.63 -0.69
N SER A 30 1.71 -10.61 -0.25
CA SER A 30 0.59 -10.23 -1.12
C SER A 30 0.55 -8.74 -1.43
N GLU A 31 0.87 -8.37 -2.66
CA GLU A 31 0.74 -7.00 -3.14
C GLU A 31 -0.73 -6.57 -3.24
N MET A 32 -1.60 -7.52 -3.54
CA MET A 32 -3.02 -7.23 -3.69
C MET A 32 -3.73 -6.99 -2.36
N PHE A 33 -3.23 -7.56 -1.27
CA PHE A 33 -3.68 -7.22 0.07
C PHE A 33 -3.45 -5.74 0.35
N VAL A 34 -2.26 -5.26 0.06
CA VAL A 34 -1.89 -3.84 0.20
C VAL A 34 -2.73 -2.96 -0.72
N ALA A 35 -2.80 -3.30 -2.01
CA ALA A 35 -3.55 -2.54 -3.02
C ALA A 35 -5.04 -2.39 -2.64
N ARG A 36 -5.67 -3.46 -2.15
CA ARG A 36 -7.07 -3.46 -1.74
C ARG A 36 -7.35 -2.47 -0.60
N TYR A 37 -6.57 -2.53 0.46
CA TYR A 37 -6.77 -1.64 1.62
C TYR A 37 -6.39 -0.19 1.31
N SER A 38 -5.36 0.03 0.51
CA SER A 38 -5.02 1.36 0.01
C SER A 38 -6.14 1.96 -0.84
N MET A 39 -6.82 1.16 -1.68
CA MET A 39 -7.95 1.63 -2.47
C MET A 39 -9.09 2.14 -1.57
N LYS A 40 -9.41 1.43 -0.48
CA LYS A 40 -10.43 1.89 0.49
C LYS A 40 -10.04 3.23 1.12
N ARG A 41 -8.79 3.35 1.60
CA ARG A 41 -8.27 4.60 2.16
C ARG A 41 -8.32 5.76 1.15
N LYS A 42 -8.00 5.48 -0.13
CA LYS A 42 -8.08 6.48 -1.21
C LYS A 42 -9.49 7.00 -1.43
N ILE A 43 -10.47 6.11 -1.44
CA ILE A 43 -11.88 6.50 -1.56
C ILE A 43 -12.25 7.45 -0.43
N GLU A 44 -11.97 7.07 0.82
CA GLU A 44 -12.27 7.90 1.98
C GLU A 44 -11.60 9.27 1.89
N ARG A 45 -10.31 9.30 1.56
CA ARG A 45 -9.54 10.56 1.46
C ARG A 45 -10.05 11.46 0.34
N HIS A 46 -10.37 10.89 -0.83
CA HIS A 46 -10.91 11.63 -1.96
C HIS A 46 -12.26 12.28 -1.64
N LEU A 47 -13.13 11.57 -0.92
CA LEU A 47 -14.41 12.11 -0.47
C LEU A 47 -14.24 13.23 0.57
N GLN A 48 -13.33 13.04 1.54
CA GLN A 48 -13.00 14.08 2.54
C GLN A 48 -12.51 15.37 1.89
N LEU A 49 -11.71 15.24 0.82
CA LEU A 49 -11.19 16.34 0.04
C LEU A 49 -12.16 16.82 -1.07
N LYS A 50 -13.41 16.34 -1.06
CA LYS A 50 -14.46 16.72 -2.03
C LYS A 50 -14.03 16.57 -3.49
N GLY A 51 -13.23 15.55 -3.78
CA GLY A 51 -12.78 15.24 -5.13
C GLY A 51 -11.64 16.12 -5.66
N THR A 52 -10.98 16.92 -4.83
CA THR A 52 -9.93 17.85 -5.30
C THR A 52 -8.55 17.21 -5.50
N ASN A 53 -8.30 16.03 -4.88
CA ASN A 53 -7.04 15.32 -5.09
C ASN A 53 -7.12 14.33 -6.26
N PHE A 54 -5.95 13.90 -6.71
CA PHE A 54 -5.82 12.92 -7.79
C PHE A 54 -6.28 11.53 -7.31
N PHE A 55 -7.22 10.92 -8.03
CA PHE A 55 -7.77 9.58 -7.72
C PHE A 55 -7.35 8.58 -8.79
N THR A 56 -6.38 7.74 -8.47
CA THR A 56 -5.85 6.68 -9.36
C THR A 56 -5.39 5.46 -8.54
N PRO A 57 -5.14 4.30 -9.17
CA PRO A 57 -4.59 3.13 -8.48
C PRO A 57 -3.15 3.31 -7.98
N GLY A 58 -2.41 4.33 -8.45
CA GLY A 58 -1.03 4.62 -8.02
C GLY A 58 -0.90 4.90 -6.52
N GLY A 59 0.25 4.67 -5.94
CA GLY A 59 0.56 4.90 -4.52
C GLY A 59 2.06 4.94 -4.27
N GLN A 60 2.43 5.01 -2.99
CA GLN A 60 3.82 5.12 -2.55
C GLN A 60 4.10 4.21 -1.36
N PHE A 61 5.33 4.16 -0.86
CA PHE A 61 5.72 3.23 0.21
C PHE A 61 4.96 3.48 1.52
N HIS A 62 4.67 4.74 1.87
CA HIS A 62 3.87 5.05 3.07
C HIS A 62 2.45 4.46 3.03
N ASP A 63 1.90 4.17 1.84
CA ASP A 63 0.63 3.44 1.74
C ASP A 63 0.77 2.00 2.22
N VAL A 64 1.90 1.35 1.92
CA VAL A 64 2.23 0.01 2.43
C VAL A 64 2.41 0.05 3.95
N VAL A 65 3.19 1.03 4.45
CA VAL A 65 3.39 1.24 5.88
C VAL A 65 2.04 1.43 6.60
N TRP A 66 1.14 2.22 6.02
CA TRP A 66 -0.19 2.40 6.58
C TRP A 66 -1.01 1.10 6.62
N VAL A 67 -0.96 0.30 5.57
CA VAL A 67 -1.65 -1.01 5.55
C VAL A 67 -1.06 -1.94 6.59
N MET A 68 0.26 -2.04 6.69
CA MET A 68 0.94 -2.82 7.74
C MET A 68 0.46 -2.42 9.13
N LYS A 69 0.42 -1.11 9.42
CA LYS A 69 -0.02 -0.57 10.73
C LYS A 69 -1.48 -0.85 11.05
N ASN A 70 -2.36 -0.86 10.08
CA ASN A 70 -3.80 -0.98 10.32
C ASN A 70 -4.34 -2.40 10.14
N TYR A 71 -3.77 -3.16 9.20
CA TYR A 71 -4.31 -4.47 8.78
C TYR A 71 -3.31 -5.61 8.90
N GLY A 72 -2.01 -5.34 8.98
CA GLY A 72 -0.96 -6.36 8.95
C GLY A 72 -0.55 -6.73 7.52
N MET A 73 -0.08 -7.95 7.32
CA MET A 73 0.33 -8.51 6.03
C MET A 73 -0.14 -9.95 5.89
N VAL A 74 -0.17 -10.46 4.67
CA VAL A 74 -0.43 -11.88 4.38
C VAL A 74 0.53 -12.39 3.30
N PRO A 75 0.83 -13.70 3.26
CA PRO A 75 1.56 -14.28 2.14
C PRO A 75 0.73 -14.24 0.84
N GLU A 76 1.40 -14.18 -0.32
CA GLU A 76 0.75 -14.20 -1.63
C GLU A 76 -0.12 -15.45 -1.83
N ASN A 77 0.32 -16.61 -1.39
CA ASN A 77 -0.46 -17.85 -1.50
C ASN A 77 -1.74 -17.88 -0.64
N VAL A 78 -1.88 -16.96 0.30
CA VAL A 78 -3.10 -16.78 1.12
C VAL A 78 -4.08 -15.84 0.46
N TYR A 79 -3.58 -14.80 -0.21
CA TYR A 79 -4.41 -13.82 -0.92
C TYR A 79 -3.70 -13.30 -2.16
N THR A 80 -4.00 -13.89 -3.30
CA THR A 80 -3.39 -13.52 -4.59
C THR A 80 -4.05 -12.32 -5.26
N GLY A 81 -5.18 -11.85 -4.77
CA GLY A 81 -5.99 -10.85 -5.48
C GLY A 81 -6.58 -11.34 -6.81
N LYS A 82 -6.64 -12.66 -7.02
CA LYS A 82 -7.18 -13.31 -8.22
C LYS A 82 -8.36 -14.18 -7.85
N THR A 83 -9.47 -14.00 -8.54
CA THR A 83 -10.69 -14.78 -8.29
C THR A 83 -10.68 -16.16 -8.93
N LYS A 84 -9.77 -16.40 -9.89
CA LYS A 84 -9.57 -17.70 -10.56
C LYS A 84 -8.08 -17.94 -10.81
N PRO A 85 -7.61 -19.20 -10.74
CA PRO A 85 -6.25 -19.56 -11.11
C PRO A 85 -5.92 -19.14 -12.55
N GLY A 86 -4.68 -18.73 -12.81
CA GLY A 86 -4.19 -18.35 -14.14
C GLY A 86 -4.61 -16.96 -14.63
N LEU A 87 -5.46 -16.23 -13.91
CA LEU A 87 -5.77 -14.86 -14.28
C LEU A 87 -4.53 -13.96 -14.09
N GLN A 88 -4.39 -13.00 -15.00
CA GLN A 88 -3.48 -11.88 -14.81
C GLN A 88 -4.17 -10.75 -14.04
N HIS A 89 -3.40 -9.90 -13.38
CA HIS A 89 -3.93 -8.69 -12.76
C HIS A 89 -4.28 -7.66 -13.84
N ASP A 90 -5.57 -7.54 -14.11
CA ASP A 90 -6.16 -6.49 -14.95
C ASP A 90 -7.27 -5.80 -14.13
N HIS A 91 -7.00 -4.56 -13.72
CA HIS A 91 -7.91 -3.80 -12.87
C HIS A 91 -8.71 -2.74 -13.64
N GLY A 92 -8.66 -2.72 -14.99
CA GLY A 92 -9.35 -1.71 -15.79
C GLY A 92 -10.84 -1.61 -15.50
N ASN A 93 -11.53 -2.75 -15.36
CA ASN A 93 -12.95 -2.75 -14.99
C ASN A 93 -13.18 -2.37 -13.53
N LEU A 94 -12.35 -2.84 -12.60
CA LEU A 94 -12.39 -2.46 -11.20
C LEU A 94 -12.26 -0.94 -11.05
N ASP A 95 -11.22 -0.37 -11.66
CA ASP A 95 -10.93 1.07 -11.59
C ASP A 95 -12.08 1.89 -12.20
N THR A 96 -12.68 1.41 -13.28
CA THR A 96 -13.84 2.04 -13.91
C THR A 96 -15.04 2.08 -12.96
N VAL A 97 -15.40 0.95 -12.35
CA VAL A 97 -16.55 0.86 -11.43
C VAL A 97 -16.33 1.74 -10.20
N ILE A 98 -15.14 1.66 -9.59
CA ILE A 98 -14.81 2.46 -8.39
C ILE A 98 -14.79 3.95 -8.73
N SER A 99 -14.17 4.35 -9.86
CA SER A 99 -14.11 5.77 -10.27
C SER A 99 -15.50 6.35 -10.52
N HIS A 100 -16.40 5.61 -11.19
CA HIS A 100 -17.78 6.05 -11.38
C HIS A 100 -18.53 6.19 -10.06
N PHE A 101 -18.38 5.22 -9.16
CA PHE A 101 -18.99 5.29 -7.84
C PHE A 101 -18.49 6.51 -7.05
N VAL A 102 -17.18 6.69 -6.98
CA VAL A 102 -16.56 7.80 -6.22
C VAL A 102 -16.95 9.15 -6.81
N LYS A 103 -16.95 9.31 -8.14
CA LYS A 103 -17.42 10.53 -8.82
C LYS A 103 -18.87 10.84 -8.47
N LYS A 104 -19.74 9.83 -8.44
CA LYS A 104 -21.13 10.01 -8.01
C LYS A 104 -21.19 10.49 -6.56
N MET A 105 -20.45 9.86 -5.65
CA MET A 105 -20.43 10.25 -4.23
C MET A 105 -19.97 11.70 -4.05
N VAL A 106 -18.93 12.13 -4.76
CA VAL A 106 -18.47 13.52 -4.75
C VAL A 106 -19.57 14.48 -5.25
N ASN A 107 -20.23 14.15 -6.36
CA ASN A 107 -21.32 14.97 -6.92
C ASN A 107 -22.52 15.07 -5.98
N ASP A 108 -22.79 14.00 -5.22
CA ASP A 108 -23.85 13.96 -4.20
C ASP A 108 -23.44 14.67 -2.89
N GLY A 109 -22.24 15.25 -2.81
CA GLY A 109 -21.71 15.94 -1.63
C GLY A 109 -21.34 15.04 -0.46
N VAL A 110 -21.16 13.73 -0.72
CA VAL A 110 -20.77 12.74 0.31
C VAL A 110 -19.30 12.94 0.70
N THR A 111 -19.03 13.17 1.97
CA THR A 111 -17.67 13.30 2.52
C THR A 111 -17.22 12.08 3.32
N LYS A 112 -18.16 11.19 3.66
CA LYS A 112 -17.91 9.93 4.36
C LYS A 112 -18.93 8.90 3.93
N LEU A 113 -18.48 7.70 3.56
CA LEU A 113 -19.38 6.61 3.19
C LEU A 113 -20.18 6.11 4.40
N ASN A 114 -21.47 5.85 4.18
CA ASN A 114 -22.30 5.10 5.13
C ASN A 114 -22.09 3.59 4.98
N ASP A 115 -22.68 2.78 5.87
CA ASP A 115 -22.53 1.32 5.89
C ASP A 115 -22.95 0.65 4.57
N LYS A 116 -24.02 1.12 3.93
CA LYS A 116 -24.48 0.57 2.64
C LYS A 116 -23.49 0.86 1.53
N GLN A 117 -22.92 2.05 1.50
CA GLN A 117 -21.92 2.47 0.52
C GLN A 117 -20.58 1.73 0.75
N ASN A 118 -20.16 1.55 2.01
CA ASN A 118 -18.99 0.74 2.36
C ASN A 118 -19.16 -0.72 1.92
N LYS A 119 -20.33 -1.33 2.20
CA LYS A 119 -20.64 -2.69 1.73
C LYS A 119 -20.62 -2.81 0.21
N PHE A 120 -21.06 -1.78 -0.51
CA PHE A 120 -20.95 -1.76 -1.97
C PHE A 120 -19.48 -1.79 -2.42
N VAL A 121 -18.63 -0.92 -1.86
CA VAL A 121 -17.18 -0.91 -2.16
C VAL A 121 -16.56 -2.26 -1.85
N ASP A 122 -16.85 -2.84 -0.67
CA ASP A 122 -16.34 -4.16 -0.30
C ASP A 122 -16.78 -5.24 -1.29
N SER A 123 -18.05 -5.24 -1.70
CA SER A 123 -18.58 -6.19 -2.69
C SER A 123 -17.90 -6.07 -4.06
N VAL A 124 -17.60 -4.87 -4.51
CA VAL A 124 -16.87 -4.62 -5.75
C VAL A 124 -15.43 -5.15 -5.63
N LEU A 125 -14.74 -4.83 -4.53
CA LEU A 125 -13.39 -5.31 -4.28
C LEU A 125 -13.36 -6.85 -4.14
N ASP A 126 -14.33 -7.46 -3.47
CA ASP A 126 -14.45 -8.92 -3.35
C ASP A 126 -14.69 -9.59 -4.70
N TYR A 127 -15.49 -8.98 -5.56
CA TYR A 127 -15.76 -9.50 -6.90
C TYR A 127 -14.51 -9.53 -7.79
N TYR A 128 -13.69 -8.48 -7.76
CA TYR A 128 -12.52 -8.36 -8.63
C TYR A 128 -11.25 -8.93 -8.02
N LEU A 129 -11.05 -8.79 -6.72
CA LEU A 129 -9.80 -9.16 -6.02
C LEU A 129 -9.94 -10.38 -5.10
N GLY A 130 -11.15 -10.91 -4.94
CA GLY A 130 -11.44 -11.98 -4.00
C GLY A 130 -11.61 -11.49 -2.56
N ILE A 131 -12.14 -12.37 -1.72
CA ILE A 131 -12.42 -12.09 -0.30
C ILE A 131 -11.11 -12.16 0.48
N VAL A 132 -10.81 -11.09 1.22
CA VAL A 132 -9.63 -11.05 2.09
C VAL A 132 -9.86 -11.93 3.33
N PRO A 133 -8.93 -12.84 3.65
CA PRO A 133 -9.02 -13.64 4.85
C PRO A 133 -8.75 -12.78 6.10
N THR A 134 -9.61 -12.89 7.11
CA THR A 134 -9.39 -12.30 8.43
C THR A 134 -8.40 -13.11 9.28
N GLN A 135 -8.24 -14.38 8.95
CA GLN A 135 -7.30 -15.33 9.55
C GLN A 135 -6.96 -16.42 8.54
N PHE A 136 -5.80 -17.02 8.67
CA PHE A 136 -5.31 -18.08 7.79
C PHE A 136 -4.40 -19.06 8.55
N LYS A 137 -4.15 -20.23 7.95
CA LYS A 137 -3.23 -21.22 8.51
C LYS A 137 -1.80 -20.93 8.05
N TYR A 138 -0.89 -20.82 9.00
CA TYR A 138 0.54 -20.69 8.78
C TYR A 138 1.29 -21.63 9.75
N ASN A 139 2.12 -22.54 9.22
CA ASN A 139 2.86 -23.55 10.00
C ASN A 139 1.99 -24.27 11.02
N GLY A 140 0.78 -24.70 10.60
CA GLY A 140 -0.17 -25.47 11.42
C GLY A 140 -0.98 -24.65 12.43
N LYS A 141 -0.69 -23.35 12.60
CA LYS A 141 -1.43 -22.44 13.48
C LYS A 141 -2.38 -21.55 12.67
N THR A 142 -3.52 -21.22 13.25
CA THR A 142 -4.41 -20.18 12.69
C THR A 142 -3.99 -18.83 13.24
N ILE A 143 -3.62 -17.91 12.37
CA ILE A 143 -3.13 -16.57 12.73
C ILE A 143 -3.86 -15.49 11.95
N THR A 144 -3.80 -14.25 12.43
CA THR A 144 -4.31 -13.07 11.73
C THR A 144 -3.20 -12.39 10.91
N PRO A 145 -3.54 -11.53 9.95
CA PRO A 145 -2.54 -10.74 9.22
C PRO A 145 -1.63 -9.89 10.13
N LYS A 146 -2.16 -9.42 11.27
CA LYS A 146 -1.38 -8.70 12.29
C LYS A 146 -0.34 -9.60 12.96
N ILE A 147 -0.76 -10.77 13.42
CA ILE A 147 0.17 -11.75 14.04
C ILE A 147 1.23 -12.18 13.02
N TYR A 148 0.85 -12.34 11.74
CA TYR A 148 1.83 -12.65 10.70
C TYR A 148 2.90 -11.56 10.56
N LEU A 149 2.49 -10.28 10.50
CA LEU A 149 3.42 -9.15 10.46
C LEU A 149 4.35 -9.11 11.69
N GLU A 150 3.76 -9.21 12.89
CA GLU A 150 4.46 -8.96 14.16
C GLU A 150 5.34 -10.13 14.59
N GLU A 151 4.84 -11.38 14.51
CA GLU A 151 5.51 -12.56 15.06
C GLU A 151 6.31 -13.33 13.99
N VAL A 152 5.84 -13.40 12.74
CA VAL A 152 6.50 -14.15 11.68
C VAL A 152 7.49 -13.28 10.94
N LEU A 153 7.02 -12.18 10.35
CA LEU A 153 7.87 -11.26 9.59
C LEU A 153 8.78 -10.47 10.54
N GLN A 154 8.30 -10.11 11.72
CA GLN A 154 8.98 -9.25 12.68
C GLN A 154 9.39 -7.92 12.05
N ILE A 155 8.46 -7.36 11.27
CA ILE A 155 8.59 -6.03 10.68
C ILE A 155 7.87 -5.03 11.59
N ASN A 156 8.58 -4.01 12.04
CA ASN A 156 8.00 -2.85 12.69
C ASN A 156 7.82 -1.74 11.64
N PRO A 157 6.58 -1.38 11.28
CA PRO A 157 6.34 -0.34 10.28
C PRO A 157 6.87 1.06 10.67
N ASP A 158 7.18 1.29 11.94
CA ASP A 158 7.75 2.56 12.42
C ASP A 158 9.26 2.68 12.18
N ASP A 159 9.93 1.60 11.76
CA ASP A 159 11.37 1.60 11.46
C ASP A 159 11.68 2.20 10.08
N TYR A 160 10.66 2.52 9.27
CA TYR A 160 10.82 3.02 7.92
C TYR A 160 10.61 4.53 7.83
N VAL A 161 11.47 5.19 7.09
CA VAL A 161 11.38 6.61 6.76
C VAL A 161 11.57 6.83 5.27
N GLU A 162 10.74 7.68 4.69
CA GLU A 162 10.89 8.12 3.31
C GLU A 162 11.75 9.38 3.28
N ILE A 163 12.82 9.33 2.48
CA ILE A 163 13.75 10.46 2.29
C ILE A 163 13.58 11.06 0.90
N THR A 164 13.89 12.32 0.78
CA THR A 164 13.88 13.06 -0.48
C THR A 164 14.93 14.15 -0.48
N SER A 165 15.19 14.77 -1.63
CA SER A 165 16.13 15.89 -1.74
C SER A 165 15.57 17.00 -2.63
N TYR A 166 15.06 18.05 -1.99
CA TYR A 166 14.50 19.23 -2.66
C TYR A 166 15.07 20.52 -2.08
N THR A 167 15.57 21.40 -2.94
CA THR A 167 16.21 22.66 -2.54
C THR A 167 15.23 23.76 -2.13
N HIS A 168 13.95 23.63 -2.47
CA HIS A 168 12.92 24.63 -2.14
C HIS A 168 12.29 24.44 -0.74
N HIS A 169 12.72 23.41 0.01
CA HIS A 169 12.40 23.20 1.41
C HIS A 169 13.68 23.10 2.24
N PRO A 170 13.65 23.49 3.52
CA PRO A 170 14.81 23.33 4.40
C PRO A 170 15.27 21.88 4.49
N PHE A 171 16.57 21.66 4.39
CA PHE A 171 17.14 20.34 4.62
C PHE A 171 17.04 19.93 6.09
N TYR A 172 17.06 18.61 6.34
CA TYR A 172 16.99 17.98 7.66
C TYR A 172 15.67 18.25 8.40
N THR A 173 14.64 18.56 7.66
CA THR A 173 13.26 18.72 8.14
C THR A 173 12.30 17.83 7.36
N LYS A 174 11.11 17.61 7.91
CA LYS A 174 10.02 16.94 7.20
C LYS A 174 9.15 17.97 6.49
N PHE A 175 8.73 17.67 5.26
CA PHE A 175 7.73 18.46 4.54
C PHE A 175 6.81 17.53 3.74
N ILE A 176 5.62 18.00 3.42
CA ILE A 176 4.68 17.28 2.56
C ILE A 176 5.11 17.48 1.12
N LEU A 177 5.55 16.40 0.46
CA LEU A 177 5.88 16.45 -0.96
C LEU A 177 4.59 16.59 -1.78
N GLU A 178 4.49 17.66 -2.57
CA GLU A 178 3.36 18.00 -3.43
C GLU A 178 3.37 17.19 -4.73
N ASP A 179 3.41 15.87 -4.60
CA ASP A 179 3.26 14.93 -5.72
C ASP A 179 1.83 14.40 -5.76
N LYS A 180 1.29 14.23 -6.97
CA LYS A 180 -0.09 13.73 -7.15
C LYS A 180 -0.32 12.32 -6.60
N TYR A 181 0.74 11.52 -6.50
CA TYR A 181 0.68 10.18 -5.91
C TYR A 181 0.85 10.19 -4.39
N ASN A 182 1.33 11.29 -3.81
CA ASN A 182 1.27 11.53 -2.36
C ASN A 182 -0.13 12.03 -1.95
N TRP A 183 -1.14 11.25 -2.32
CA TRP A 183 -2.56 11.58 -2.13
C TRP A 183 -2.97 11.65 -0.66
N THR A 184 -2.20 11.07 0.25
CA THR A 184 -2.40 11.13 1.70
C THR A 184 -1.88 12.41 2.31
N GLY A 185 -0.88 13.06 1.69
CA GLY A 185 -0.16 14.19 2.24
C GLY A 185 0.82 13.77 3.34
N ASP A 186 1.43 12.60 3.22
CA ASP A 186 2.47 12.15 4.14
C ASP A 186 3.77 12.95 3.92
N ALA A 187 4.54 13.13 5.01
CA ALA A 187 5.73 13.96 5.00
C ALA A 187 7.00 13.11 4.78
N TYR A 188 7.85 13.62 3.90
CA TYR A 188 9.18 13.08 3.61
C TYR A 188 10.25 13.81 4.41
N TYR A 189 11.30 13.11 4.79
CA TYR A 189 12.48 13.73 5.39
C TYR A 189 13.41 14.25 4.29
N ASN A 190 13.63 15.56 4.27
CA ASN A 190 14.43 16.23 3.25
C ASN A 190 15.92 16.22 3.64
N VAL A 191 16.76 15.72 2.77
CA VAL A 191 18.21 15.67 2.96
C VAL A 191 18.92 16.34 1.77
N THR A 192 20.20 16.69 1.91
CA THR A 192 20.98 17.13 0.76
C THR A 192 21.13 16.00 -0.25
N MET A 193 21.44 16.32 -1.51
CA MET A 193 21.69 15.32 -2.53
C MET A 193 22.93 14.47 -2.20
N ASP A 194 23.94 15.04 -1.57
CA ASP A 194 25.14 14.34 -1.13
C ASP A 194 24.78 13.32 -0.04
N ASP A 195 23.98 13.72 0.96
CA ASP A 195 23.52 12.81 1.98
C ASP A 195 22.57 11.73 1.42
N PHE A 196 21.68 12.11 0.50
CA PHE A 196 20.82 11.13 -0.18
C PHE A 196 21.65 10.05 -0.87
N SER A 197 22.67 10.45 -1.63
CA SER A 197 23.60 9.53 -2.29
C SER A 197 24.38 8.68 -1.28
N ALA A 198 24.90 9.32 -0.22
CA ALA A 198 25.66 8.63 0.82
C ALA A 198 24.81 7.59 1.57
N ILE A 199 23.57 7.91 1.89
CA ILE A 199 22.61 6.98 2.54
C ILE A 199 22.34 5.79 1.61
N THR A 200 22.06 6.06 0.33
CA THR A 200 21.80 5.00 -0.67
C THR A 200 23.02 4.10 -0.84
N ASP A 201 24.21 4.67 -1.03
CA ASP A 201 25.46 3.94 -1.15
C ASP A 201 25.74 3.07 0.09
N ASN A 202 25.52 3.64 1.28
CA ASN A 202 25.72 2.91 2.53
C ASN A 202 24.72 1.75 2.65
N ALA A 203 23.47 1.95 2.27
CA ALA A 203 22.46 0.88 2.27
C ALA A 203 22.90 -0.26 1.34
N LEU A 204 23.26 0.04 0.09
CA LEU A 204 23.72 -0.95 -0.88
C LEU A 204 24.99 -1.69 -0.40
N LYS A 205 26.00 -0.97 0.13
CA LYS A 205 27.23 -1.58 0.68
C LYS A 205 26.94 -2.53 1.84
N ASN A 206 25.88 -2.29 2.59
CA ASN A 206 25.43 -3.15 3.68
C ASN A 206 24.41 -4.22 3.24
N GLY A 207 24.18 -4.39 1.93
CA GLY A 207 23.32 -5.41 1.35
C GLY A 207 21.84 -5.15 1.55
N TYR A 208 21.42 -3.89 1.63
CA TYR A 208 20.01 -3.47 1.48
C TYR A 208 19.74 -3.15 0.02
N THR A 209 18.48 -3.25 -0.40
CA THR A 209 18.02 -2.98 -1.79
C THR A 209 17.16 -1.73 -1.85
#